data_d0386e5598470a2338f1de8c8ed1b7d8
#
_entry.id   d0386e5598470a2338f1de8c8ed1b7d8
#
_cell.length_a   1.000
_cell.length_b   1.000
_cell.length_c   1.000
_cell.angle_alpha   90.00
_cell.angle_beta   90.00
_cell.angle_gamma   90.00
#
_symmetry.space_group_name_H-M   'P 1'
#
loop_
_entity.id
_entity.type
_entity.pdbx_description
1 polymer ?
#
loop_
_entity_poly.entity_id
_entity_poly.type
_entity_poly.pdbx_seq_one_letter_code
_entity_poly.pdbx_strand_id
1 'polypeptide(L)'
;MKGNHFNKILRLTLSLLALLCATIHSRSVVAQTQEPPKYALLEYMKIEPGKAADHRKLVQEIWAPIHRERVRAKLIRSWALWGVLYPGGTSREYDLVAITLYNNFKDLENSYPAEVFTRVHPKLSRDEIGARTTAARKMVRTEVATILDSAVPGPEDARAQAAAPAKYARLDYKKVEFGKGNDYVRNERRYYKPFWQEHVNQGLLRAWAALGVRFPGGSEREYGFITIQLYDKFEHLERPSAAPIWTKVHPTVKSEDLTAQMNAISRTARSEVLTLIDRVQ
;
A
#
# COMPACT_ATOMS: atom_id res chain seq x y z
N MET A 1 -29.11 17.53 -71.43
CA MET A 1 -28.00 17.69 -70.47
C MET A 1 -28.55 17.99 -69.05
N LYS A 2 -29.11 17.02 -68.30
CA LYS A 2 -29.63 17.23 -66.91
C LYS A 2 -29.41 16.02 -66.00
N GLY A 3 -28.38 15.20 -66.24
CA GLY A 3 -28.15 13.96 -65.46
C GLY A 3 -26.96 13.97 -64.50
N ASN A 4 -26.08 14.97 -64.50
CA ASN A 4 -24.80 14.88 -63.77
C ASN A 4 -24.74 15.59 -62.41
N HIS A 5 -25.74 16.38 -62.05
CA HIS A 5 -25.72 17.09 -60.76
C HIS A 5 -26.32 16.24 -59.61
N PHE A 6 -27.26 15.35 -59.91
CA PHE A 6 -27.88 14.51 -58.86
C PHE A 6 -26.95 13.46 -58.28
N ASN A 7 -26.07 12.88 -59.11
CA ASN A 7 -25.09 11.90 -58.68
C ASN A 7 -23.92 12.47 -57.84
N LYS A 8 -23.59 13.76 -58.00
CA LYS A 8 -22.57 14.42 -57.19
C LYS A 8 -23.07 14.75 -55.77
N ILE A 9 -24.32 15.16 -55.63
CA ILE A 9 -24.93 15.48 -54.32
C ILE A 9 -25.13 14.19 -53.51
N LEU A 10 -25.56 13.10 -54.16
CA LEU A 10 -25.76 11.80 -53.49
C LEU A 10 -24.42 11.17 -52.99
N ARG A 11 -23.30 11.39 -53.72
CA ARG A 11 -21.98 10.92 -53.28
C ARG A 11 -21.38 11.76 -52.17
N LEU A 12 -21.65 13.07 -52.10
CA LEU A 12 -21.22 13.92 -51.01
C LEU A 12 -21.97 13.62 -49.71
N THR A 13 -23.27 13.32 -49.75
CA THR A 13 -24.05 12.98 -48.57
C THR A 13 -23.70 11.61 -47.99
N LEU A 14 -23.36 10.60 -48.81
CA LEU A 14 -22.88 9.31 -48.32
C LEU A 14 -21.49 9.40 -47.67
N SER A 15 -20.59 10.26 -48.20
CA SER A 15 -19.26 10.46 -47.62
C SER A 15 -19.29 11.19 -46.29
N LEU A 16 -20.25 12.11 -46.06
CA LEU A 16 -20.41 12.80 -44.79
C LEU A 16 -21.03 11.89 -43.71
N LEU A 17 -21.93 10.96 -44.07
CA LEU A 17 -22.51 10.00 -43.14
C LEU A 17 -21.50 8.94 -42.69
N ALA A 18 -20.57 8.54 -43.56
CA ALA A 18 -19.50 7.61 -43.22
C ALA A 18 -18.45 8.23 -42.26
N LEU A 19 -18.22 9.54 -42.36
CA LEU A 19 -17.31 10.26 -41.45
C LEU A 19 -17.92 10.49 -40.06
N LEU A 20 -19.25 10.60 -39.95
CA LEU A 20 -19.95 10.78 -38.67
C LEU A 20 -20.06 9.48 -37.86
N CYS A 21 -20.06 8.31 -38.51
CA CYS A 21 -20.06 7.03 -37.82
C CYS A 21 -18.70 6.59 -37.30
N ALA A 22 -17.60 7.19 -37.74
CA ALA A 22 -16.24 6.85 -37.29
C ALA A 22 -15.84 7.52 -35.96
N THR A 23 -16.62 8.49 -35.46
CA THR A 23 -16.27 9.27 -34.27
C THR A 23 -16.96 8.82 -32.98
N ILE A 24 -17.83 7.78 -33.01
CA ILE A 24 -18.61 7.35 -31.81
C ILE A 24 -18.05 6.04 -31.23
N HIS A 25 -16.84 5.65 -31.55
CA HIS A 25 -16.15 4.58 -30.79
C HIS A 25 -15.08 5.16 -29.87
N SER A 26 -15.38 6.26 -29.19
CA SER A 26 -14.72 6.56 -27.92
C SER A 26 -15.14 5.47 -26.95
N ARG A 27 -14.41 4.34 -26.98
CA ARG A 27 -14.44 3.40 -25.88
C ARG A 27 -14.08 4.20 -24.64
N SER A 28 -15.07 4.61 -23.88
CA SER A 28 -14.89 4.96 -22.49
C SER A 28 -14.24 3.74 -21.85
N VAL A 29 -12.92 3.78 -21.72
CA VAL A 29 -12.21 2.87 -20.85
C VAL A 29 -12.74 3.26 -19.46
N VAL A 30 -13.84 2.62 -19.08
CA VAL A 30 -14.27 2.60 -17.69
C VAL A 30 -13.07 2.00 -16.99
N ALA A 31 -12.30 2.86 -16.33
CA ALA A 31 -11.24 2.42 -15.44
C ALA A 31 -11.95 1.47 -14.46
N GLN A 32 -11.75 0.17 -14.63
CA GLN A 32 -12.22 -0.81 -13.67
C GLN A 32 -11.63 -0.36 -12.33
N THR A 33 -12.49 0.14 -11.45
CA THR A 33 -12.13 0.42 -10.07
C THR A 33 -11.75 -0.92 -9.47
N GLN A 34 -10.46 -1.20 -9.45
CA GLN A 34 -9.95 -2.43 -8.86
C GLN A 34 -10.34 -2.41 -7.38
N GLU A 35 -10.95 -3.50 -6.90
CA GLU A 35 -11.24 -3.65 -5.47
C GLU A 35 -9.99 -3.33 -4.63
N PRO A 36 -10.14 -2.66 -3.49
CA PRO A 36 -9.03 -2.40 -2.59
C PRO A 36 -8.44 -3.73 -2.08
N PRO A 37 -7.13 -3.79 -1.82
CA PRO A 37 -6.50 -4.99 -1.28
C PRO A 37 -7.09 -5.34 0.09
N LYS A 38 -7.20 -6.64 0.37
CA LYS A 38 -7.83 -7.15 1.61
C LYS A 38 -6.81 -7.65 2.63
N TYR A 39 -5.60 -8.02 2.18
CA TYR A 39 -4.57 -8.61 3.02
C TYR A 39 -3.21 -7.96 2.79
N ALA A 40 -2.41 -7.93 3.84
CA ALA A 40 -1.02 -7.50 3.81
C ALA A 40 -0.12 -8.60 4.41
N LEU A 41 0.99 -8.89 3.73
CA LEU A 41 2.11 -9.66 4.26
C LEU A 41 3.20 -8.67 4.63
N LEU A 42 3.61 -8.67 5.90
CA LEU A 42 4.70 -7.88 6.41
C LEU A 42 5.88 -8.79 6.71
N GLU A 43 7.03 -8.50 6.11
CA GLU A 43 8.26 -9.28 6.24
C GLU A 43 9.32 -8.38 6.86
N TYR A 44 9.77 -8.73 8.07
CA TYR A 44 10.75 -7.98 8.84
C TYR A 44 12.13 -8.62 8.68
N MET A 45 13.11 -7.84 8.23
CA MET A 45 14.40 -8.38 7.81
C MET A 45 15.56 -7.62 8.45
N LYS A 46 16.57 -8.36 8.85
CA LYS A 46 17.85 -7.82 9.34
C LYS A 46 18.91 -7.96 8.26
N ILE A 47 19.57 -6.87 7.92
CA ILE A 47 20.72 -6.89 7.00
C ILE A 47 21.93 -7.48 7.72
N GLU A 48 22.65 -8.38 7.07
CA GLU A 48 23.89 -8.92 7.62
C GLU A 48 24.97 -7.81 7.73
N PRO A 49 25.81 -7.83 8.77
CA PRO A 49 26.84 -6.81 8.96
C PRO A 49 27.72 -6.64 7.70
N GLY A 50 27.88 -5.39 7.27
CA GLY A 50 28.66 -5.05 6.06
C GLY A 50 27.95 -5.33 4.73
N LYS A 51 26.73 -5.90 4.72
CA LYS A 51 26.04 -6.35 3.51
C LYS A 51 24.98 -5.38 2.95
N ALA A 52 24.95 -4.15 3.42
CA ALA A 52 23.94 -3.18 2.97
C ALA A 52 23.98 -2.88 1.46
N ALA A 53 25.17 -2.76 0.87
CA ALA A 53 25.35 -2.55 -0.57
C ALA A 53 24.95 -3.79 -1.38
N ASP A 54 25.37 -4.98 -0.93
CA ASP A 54 25.01 -6.27 -1.56
C ASP A 54 23.49 -6.47 -1.53
N HIS A 55 22.85 -6.19 -0.39
CA HIS A 55 21.41 -6.26 -0.25
C HIS A 55 20.68 -5.30 -1.21
N ARG A 56 21.15 -4.05 -1.33
CA ARG A 56 20.56 -3.07 -2.26
C ARG A 56 20.63 -3.57 -3.69
N LYS A 57 21.79 -4.07 -4.11
CA LYS A 57 21.98 -4.65 -5.44
C LYS A 57 21.05 -5.86 -5.67
N LEU A 58 20.96 -6.75 -4.68
CA LEU A 58 20.07 -7.91 -4.70
C LEU A 58 18.61 -7.49 -4.89
N VAL A 59 18.13 -6.45 -4.20
CA VAL A 59 16.77 -5.92 -4.35
C VAL A 59 16.57 -5.40 -5.77
N GLN A 60 17.47 -4.55 -6.27
CA GLN A 60 17.34 -3.90 -7.58
C GLN A 60 17.41 -4.89 -8.73
N GLU A 61 18.35 -5.82 -8.69
CA GLU A 61 18.63 -6.72 -9.81
C GLU A 61 17.81 -8.01 -9.78
N ILE A 62 17.38 -8.47 -8.61
CA ILE A 62 16.67 -9.76 -8.48
C ILE A 62 15.24 -9.57 -7.98
N TRP A 63 15.04 -9.00 -6.79
CA TRP A 63 13.73 -9.02 -6.16
C TRP A 63 12.72 -8.04 -6.79
N ALA A 64 13.13 -6.82 -7.12
CA ALA A 64 12.21 -5.86 -7.75
C ALA A 64 11.71 -6.35 -9.13
N PRO A 65 12.53 -6.95 -10.02
CA PRO A 65 12.04 -7.61 -11.22
C PRO A 65 11.04 -8.75 -10.94
N ILE A 66 11.31 -9.61 -9.95
CA ILE A 66 10.39 -10.68 -9.53
C ILE A 66 9.05 -10.08 -9.08
N HIS A 67 9.06 -9.02 -8.26
CA HIS A 67 7.83 -8.39 -7.80
C HIS A 67 7.07 -7.70 -8.93
N ARG A 68 7.75 -7.08 -9.90
CA ARG A 68 7.09 -6.54 -11.12
C ARG A 68 6.36 -7.65 -11.88
N GLU A 69 6.99 -8.80 -12.06
CA GLU A 69 6.34 -9.94 -12.72
C GLU A 69 5.16 -10.48 -11.91
N ARG A 70 5.28 -10.55 -10.57
CA ARG A 70 4.16 -10.96 -9.70
C ARG A 70 2.96 -10.00 -9.82
N VAL A 71 3.19 -8.69 -9.88
CA VAL A 71 2.13 -7.71 -10.11
C VAL A 71 1.52 -7.88 -11.51
N ARG A 72 2.36 -8.02 -12.54
CA ARG A 72 1.92 -8.26 -13.92
C ARG A 72 1.06 -9.52 -14.03
N ALA A 73 1.45 -10.59 -13.35
CA ALA A 73 0.72 -11.86 -13.28
C ALA A 73 -0.50 -11.83 -12.34
N LYS A 74 -0.80 -10.68 -11.70
CA LYS A 74 -1.89 -10.49 -10.73
C LYS A 74 -1.82 -11.41 -9.49
N LEU A 75 -0.64 -11.90 -9.16
CA LEU A 75 -0.39 -12.70 -7.95
C LEU A 75 -0.36 -11.83 -6.70
N ILE A 76 0.05 -10.58 -6.84
CA ILE A 76 0.02 -9.56 -5.79
C ILE A 76 -0.54 -8.25 -6.34
N ARG A 77 -1.05 -7.42 -5.46
CA ARG A 77 -1.53 -6.08 -5.81
C ARG A 77 -0.38 -5.07 -5.93
N SER A 78 0.52 -5.11 -4.98
CA SER A 78 1.70 -4.26 -4.92
C SER A 78 2.71 -4.82 -3.92
N TRP A 79 3.93 -4.31 -4.00
CA TRP A 79 5.01 -4.56 -3.07
C TRP A 79 5.78 -3.28 -2.79
N ALA A 80 6.21 -3.07 -1.55
CA ALA A 80 7.06 -1.97 -1.16
C ALA A 80 8.07 -2.42 -0.10
N LEU A 81 9.32 -1.95 -0.23
CA LEU A 81 10.39 -2.16 0.73
C LEU A 81 10.71 -0.86 1.44
N TRP A 82 10.70 -0.90 2.75
CA TRP A 82 10.93 0.21 3.65
C TRP A 82 12.13 -0.03 4.54
N GLY A 83 12.98 0.99 4.69
CA GLY A 83 14.07 0.98 5.67
C GLY A 83 13.63 1.65 6.97
N VAL A 84 13.93 1.05 8.11
CA VAL A 84 13.63 1.63 9.42
C VAL A 84 14.54 2.84 9.66
N LEU A 85 13.93 4.02 9.79
CA LEU A 85 14.63 5.26 10.09
C LEU A 85 14.67 5.51 11.61
N TYR A 86 13.52 5.37 12.26
CA TYR A 86 13.39 5.45 13.71
C TYR A 86 12.60 4.27 14.26
N PRO A 87 13.06 3.65 15.38
CA PRO A 87 14.28 3.95 16.12
C PRO A 87 15.53 3.65 15.29
N GLY A 88 16.56 4.50 15.43
CA GLY A 88 17.88 4.29 14.83
C GLY A 88 18.76 3.37 15.66
N GLY A 89 20.00 3.16 15.19
CA GLY A 89 21.04 2.41 15.90
C GLY A 89 21.13 0.93 15.49
N THR A 90 22.16 0.27 16.01
CA THR A 90 22.52 -1.12 15.66
C THR A 90 21.74 -2.17 16.46
N SER A 91 21.16 -1.78 17.61
CA SER A 91 20.43 -2.67 18.51
C SER A 91 18.98 -2.95 18.08
N ARG A 92 18.48 -2.29 17.01
CA ARG A 92 17.13 -2.57 16.50
C ARG A 92 16.98 -4.01 16.03
N GLU A 93 15.81 -4.57 16.21
CA GLU A 93 15.50 -5.97 15.90
C GLU A 93 15.67 -6.27 14.39
N TYR A 94 15.24 -5.35 13.52
CA TYR A 94 15.32 -5.45 12.06
C TYR A 94 15.65 -4.08 11.43
N ASP A 95 16.10 -4.12 10.18
CA ASP A 95 16.49 -2.94 9.41
C ASP A 95 15.46 -2.56 8.35
N LEU A 96 14.66 -3.55 7.91
CA LEU A 96 13.78 -3.45 6.77
C LEU A 96 12.41 -4.05 7.06
N VAL A 97 11.39 -3.46 6.46
CA VAL A 97 10.03 -4.03 6.40
C VAL A 97 9.58 -4.06 4.95
N ALA A 98 9.32 -5.25 4.40
CA ALA A 98 8.64 -5.38 3.12
C ALA A 98 7.14 -5.55 3.36
N ILE A 99 6.31 -4.84 2.59
CA ILE A 99 4.86 -4.94 2.65
C ILE A 99 4.34 -5.36 1.29
N THR A 100 3.72 -6.54 1.22
CA THR A 100 3.08 -7.06 0.02
C THR A 100 1.57 -7.05 0.21
N LEU A 101 0.82 -6.48 -0.73
CA LEU A 101 -0.64 -6.42 -0.68
C LEU A 101 -1.27 -7.49 -1.58
N TYR A 102 -2.34 -8.12 -1.09
CA TYR A 102 -3.08 -9.18 -1.77
C TYR A 102 -4.58 -8.89 -1.80
N ASN A 103 -5.24 -9.33 -2.87
CA ASN A 103 -6.70 -9.22 -2.99
C ASN A 103 -7.41 -10.38 -2.26
N ASN A 104 -6.82 -11.58 -2.28
CA ASN A 104 -7.43 -12.76 -1.69
C ASN A 104 -6.44 -13.46 -0.75
N PHE A 105 -6.98 -14.11 0.30
CA PHE A 105 -6.16 -14.88 1.23
C PHE A 105 -5.47 -16.08 0.58
N LYS A 106 -6.13 -16.76 -0.36
CA LYS A 106 -5.57 -17.90 -1.10
C LYS A 106 -4.29 -17.55 -1.88
N ASP A 107 -4.14 -16.29 -2.30
CA ASP A 107 -2.99 -15.87 -3.09
C ASP A 107 -1.68 -15.86 -2.26
N LEU A 108 -1.79 -15.94 -0.92
CA LEU A 108 -0.65 -16.08 0.00
C LEU A 108 -0.01 -17.47 -0.07
N GLU A 109 -0.76 -18.52 -0.39
CA GLU A 109 -0.28 -19.91 -0.40
C GLU A 109 0.83 -20.13 -1.43
N ASN A 110 0.64 -19.61 -2.64
CA ASN A 110 1.62 -19.72 -3.73
C ASN A 110 2.02 -18.34 -4.26
N SER A 111 2.51 -17.50 -3.37
CA SER A 111 2.85 -16.14 -3.74
C SER A 111 4.15 -16.01 -4.54
N TYR A 112 4.96 -17.06 -4.62
CA TYR A 112 6.22 -17.14 -5.39
C TYR A 112 6.28 -18.40 -6.27
N PRO A 113 5.45 -18.51 -7.33
CA PRO A 113 5.49 -19.64 -8.24
C PRO A 113 6.84 -19.78 -8.95
N ALA A 114 7.26 -21.03 -9.25
CA ALA A 114 8.54 -21.28 -9.90
C ALA A 114 8.67 -20.58 -11.26
N GLU A 115 7.57 -20.50 -11.99
CA GLU A 115 7.49 -19.87 -13.33
C GLU A 115 7.86 -18.39 -13.31
N VAL A 116 7.58 -17.68 -12.22
CA VAL A 116 7.98 -16.28 -12.05
C VAL A 116 9.49 -16.14 -12.05
N PHE A 117 10.19 -16.99 -11.30
CA PHE A 117 11.66 -16.98 -11.25
C PHE A 117 12.27 -17.33 -12.60
N THR A 118 11.82 -18.40 -13.24
CA THR A 118 12.34 -18.83 -14.54
C THR A 118 12.12 -17.76 -15.62
N ARG A 119 10.97 -17.07 -15.59
CA ARG A 119 10.66 -16.03 -16.56
C ARG A 119 11.54 -14.80 -16.38
N VAL A 120 11.78 -14.39 -15.14
CA VAL A 120 12.55 -13.17 -14.82
C VAL A 120 14.06 -13.45 -14.85
N HIS A 121 14.48 -14.59 -14.35
CA HIS A 121 15.89 -14.96 -14.20
C HIS A 121 16.16 -16.38 -14.78
N PRO A 122 16.08 -16.56 -16.12
CA PRO A 122 16.19 -17.88 -16.75
C PRO A 122 17.58 -18.53 -16.55
N LYS A 123 18.59 -17.77 -16.14
CA LYS A 123 19.97 -18.23 -15.91
C LYS A 123 20.32 -18.43 -14.43
N LEU A 124 19.38 -18.16 -13.51
CA LEU A 124 19.59 -18.31 -12.07
C LEU A 124 18.57 -19.31 -11.53
N SER A 125 19.06 -20.28 -10.76
CA SER A 125 18.20 -21.18 -10.01
C SER A 125 17.57 -20.46 -8.79
N ARG A 126 16.46 -20.98 -8.29
CA ARG A 126 15.86 -20.47 -7.04
C ARG A 126 16.81 -20.62 -5.86
N ASP A 127 17.60 -21.71 -5.84
CA ASP A 127 18.56 -21.96 -4.76
C ASP A 127 19.69 -20.93 -4.76
N GLU A 128 20.20 -20.55 -5.94
CA GLU A 128 21.18 -19.47 -6.06
C GLU A 128 20.63 -18.12 -5.59
N ILE A 129 19.38 -17.81 -5.96
CA ILE A 129 18.70 -16.59 -5.49
C ILE A 129 18.52 -16.65 -3.96
N GLY A 130 18.11 -17.82 -3.45
CA GLY A 130 17.97 -18.06 -2.01
C GLY A 130 19.30 -17.89 -1.26
N ALA A 131 20.38 -18.51 -1.74
CA ALA A 131 21.70 -18.41 -1.15
C ALA A 131 22.22 -16.96 -1.11
N ARG A 132 22.10 -16.22 -2.23
CA ARG A 132 22.47 -14.79 -2.29
C ARG A 132 21.63 -13.96 -1.32
N THR A 133 20.35 -14.27 -1.18
CA THR A 133 19.43 -13.56 -0.28
C THR A 133 19.81 -13.81 1.18
N THR A 134 20.06 -15.06 1.56
CA THR A 134 20.44 -15.43 2.92
C THR A 134 21.82 -14.88 3.30
N ALA A 135 22.74 -14.79 2.33
CA ALA A 135 24.06 -14.17 2.56
C ALA A 135 24.00 -12.66 2.80
N ALA A 136 22.95 -11.98 2.31
CA ALA A 136 22.80 -10.53 2.45
C ALA A 136 21.89 -10.11 3.62
N ARG A 137 20.89 -10.93 3.97
CA ARG A 137 19.91 -10.66 5.02
C ARG A 137 19.32 -11.93 5.61
N LYS A 138 18.79 -11.81 6.82
CA LYS A 138 17.94 -12.86 7.42
C LYS A 138 16.52 -12.37 7.63
N MET A 139 15.55 -13.27 7.53
CA MET A 139 14.17 -13.04 7.93
C MET A 139 14.09 -13.09 9.46
N VAL A 140 13.58 -12.01 10.07
CA VAL A 140 13.36 -11.95 11.53
C VAL A 140 12.00 -12.53 11.87
N ARG A 141 10.97 -12.04 11.19
CA ARG A 141 9.59 -12.56 11.31
C ARG A 141 8.76 -12.18 10.08
N THR A 142 7.64 -12.87 9.95
CA THR A 142 6.63 -12.62 8.93
C THR A 142 5.26 -12.53 9.58
N GLU A 143 4.46 -11.57 9.17
CA GLU A 143 3.11 -11.34 9.68
C GLU A 143 2.11 -11.26 8.54
N VAL A 144 0.96 -11.89 8.72
CA VAL A 144 -0.20 -11.76 7.83
C VAL A 144 -1.26 -10.93 8.52
N ALA A 145 -1.70 -9.87 7.89
CA ALA A 145 -2.73 -8.98 8.41
C ALA A 145 -3.91 -8.82 7.46
N THR A 146 -5.11 -8.62 8.01
CA THR A 146 -6.28 -8.15 7.26
C THR A 146 -6.28 -6.63 7.26
N ILE A 147 -6.51 -6.01 6.11
CA ILE A 147 -6.75 -4.58 6.02
C ILE A 147 -8.19 -4.34 6.46
N LEU A 148 -8.36 -3.69 7.60
CA LEU A 148 -9.65 -3.47 8.26
C LEU A 148 -10.37 -2.26 7.69
N ASP A 149 -9.59 -1.21 7.41
CA ASP A 149 -10.07 0.02 6.78
C ASP A 149 -8.91 0.86 6.23
N SER A 150 -9.23 1.85 5.38
CA SER A 150 -8.25 2.76 4.81
C SER A 150 -8.84 4.12 4.47
N ALA A 151 -7.99 5.15 4.45
CA ALA A 151 -8.24 6.46 3.89
C ALA A 151 -7.24 6.67 2.74
N VAL A 152 -7.73 6.96 1.55
CA VAL A 152 -6.94 7.09 0.33
C VAL A 152 -7.44 8.28 -0.48
N PRO A 153 -6.62 8.83 -1.39
CA PRO A 153 -7.06 9.90 -2.31
C PRO A 153 -8.22 9.45 -3.19
N GLY A 154 -9.02 10.41 -3.60
CA GLY A 154 -10.02 10.20 -4.65
C GLY A 154 -9.38 9.74 -5.97
N PRO A 155 -10.17 9.19 -6.93
CA PRO A 155 -9.63 8.61 -8.16
C PRO A 155 -8.78 9.56 -9.01
N GLU A 156 -9.11 10.85 -9.04
CA GLU A 156 -8.35 11.87 -9.77
C GLU A 156 -7.00 12.16 -9.11
N ASP A 157 -7.00 12.37 -7.80
CA ASP A 157 -5.79 12.60 -7.01
C ASP A 157 -4.90 11.36 -6.96
N ALA A 158 -5.50 10.17 -6.93
CA ALA A 158 -4.77 8.90 -6.95
C ALA A 158 -3.92 8.74 -8.22
N ARG A 159 -4.41 9.21 -9.38
CA ARG A 159 -3.63 9.19 -10.64
C ARG A 159 -2.43 10.14 -10.59
N ALA A 160 -2.63 11.36 -10.09
CA ALA A 160 -1.54 12.31 -9.91
C ALA A 160 -0.50 11.81 -8.91
N GLN A 161 -0.96 11.15 -7.85
CA GLN A 161 -0.11 10.60 -6.81
C GLN A 161 0.61 9.29 -7.20
N ALA A 162 0.10 8.54 -8.19
CA ALA A 162 0.75 7.31 -8.67
C ALA A 162 2.15 7.59 -9.27
N ALA A 163 2.36 8.78 -9.82
CA ALA A 163 3.63 9.18 -10.43
C ALA A 163 4.78 9.33 -9.40
N ALA A 164 4.47 9.72 -8.16
CA ALA A 164 5.48 9.88 -7.10
C ALA A 164 5.05 9.08 -5.84
N PRO A 165 5.87 8.14 -5.35
CA PRO A 165 5.55 7.37 -4.15
C PRO A 165 5.65 8.20 -2.88
N ALA A 166 4.92 7.81 -1.83
CA ALA A 166 5.19 8.30 -0.48
C ALA A 166 6.65 8.03 -0.11
N LYS A 167 7.29 9.01 0.54
CA LYS A 167 8.70 8.90 0.94
C LYS A 167 8.87 8.28 2.31
N TYR A 168 7.89 8.49 3.19
CA TYR A 168 7.94 8.06 4.59
C TYR A 168 6.69 7.29 4.96
N ALA A 169 6.86 6.34 5.87
CA ALA A 169 5.76 5.64 6.53
C ALA A 169 5.94 5.73 8.05
N ARG A 170 4.83 5.91 8.77
CA ARG A 170 4.79 5.70 10.20
C ARG A 170 3.93 4.48 10.47
N LEU A 171 4.49 3.54 11.24
CA LEU A 171 3.79 2.36 11.73
C LEU A 171 3.61 2.50 13.24
N ASP A 172 2.35 2.46 13.70
CA ASP A 172 2.03 2.40 15.11
C ASP A 172 1.46 1.01 15.42
N TYR A 173 2.16 0.25 16.26
CA TYR A 173 1.78 -1.10 16.71
C TYR A 173 0.91 -0.99 17.95
N LYS A 174 -0.31 -1.51 17.89
CA LYS A 174 -1.33 -1.34 18.93
C LYS A 174 -1.60 -2.64 19.67
N LYS A 175 -1.37 -2.64 20.96
CA LYS A 175 -1.86 -3.67 21.86
C LYS A 175 -3.26 -3.27 22.35
N VAL A 176 -4.24 -4.10 22.02
CA VAL A 176 -5.64 -3.91 22.42
C VAL A 176 -5.96 -4.90 23.53
N GLU A 177 -6.68 -4.43 24.53
CA GLU A 177 -7.10 -5.24 25.67
C GLU A 177 -7.97 -6.42 25.23
N PHE A 178 -7.85 -7.53 25.96
CA PHE A 178 -8.59 -8.76 25.66
C PHE A 178 -10.10 -8.49 25.59
N GLY A 179 -10.76 -8.99 24.54
CA GLY A 179 -12.19 -8.78 24.30
C GLY A 179 -12.56 -7.41 23.71
N LYS A 180 -11.63 -6.43 23.62
CA LYS A 180 -11.89 -5.07 23.14
C LYS A 180 -11.58 -4.85 21.64
N GLY A 181 -11.21 -5.90 20.91
CA GLY A 181 -10.85 -5.78 19.49
C GLY A 181 -11.94 -5.17 18.61
N ASN A 182 -13.22 -5.55 18.82
CA ASN A 182 -14.34 -4.99 18.07
C ASN A 182 -14.60 -3.52 18.42
N ASP A 183 -14.43 -3.13 19.68
CA ASP A 183 -14.58 -1.74 20.13
C ASP A 183 -13.47 -0.88 19.49
N TYR A 184 -12.24 -1.38 19.48
CA TYR A 184 -11.11 -0.73 18.82
C TYR A 184 -11.38 -0.50 17.32
N VAL A 185 -11.76 -1.55 16.57
CA VAL A 185 -12.05 -1.45 15.14
C VAL A 185 -13.22 -0.49 14.85
N ARG A 186 -14.27 -0.52 15.69
CA ARG A 186 -15.40 0.41 15.56
C ARG A 186 -14.96 1.87 15.72
N ASN A 187 -14.10 2.15 16.72
CA ASN A 187 -13.58 3.50 16.95
C ASN A 187 -12.64 3.97 15.82
N GLU A 188 -11.76 3.09 15.31
CA GLU A 188 -10.92 3.39 14.16
C GLU A 188 -11.78 3.79 12.94
N ARG A 189 -12.85 3.05 12.64
CA ARG A 189 -13.76 3.33 11.53
C ARG A 189 -14.57 4.61 11.74
N ARG A 190 -15.11 4.80 12.95
CA ARG A 190 -16.04 5.89 13.23
C ARG A 190 -15.34 7.23 13.39
N TYR A 191 -14.16 7.25 14.01
CA TYR A 191 -13.51 8.49 14.41
C TYR A 191 -12.19 8.73 13.67
N TYR A 192 -11.32 7.74 13.59
CA TYR A 192 -10.00 7.93 13.01
C TYR A 192 -10.01 7.89 11.48
N LYS A 193 -10.81 7.07 10.84
CA LYS A 193 -10.90 7.06 9.37
C LYS A 193 -11.34 8.41 8.79
N PRO A 194 -12.44 9.06 9.24
CA PRO A 194 -12.82 10.39 8.75
C PRO A 194 -11.73 11.44 9.01
N PHE A 195 -11.09 11.38 10.17
CA PHE A 195 -9.98 12.27 10.54
C PHE A 195 -8.79 12.10 9.57
N TRP A 196 -8.37 10.88 9.29
CA TRP A 196 -7.29 10.60 8.35
C TRP A 196 -7.68 10.89 6.91
N GLN A 197 -8.94 10.67 6.53
CA GLN A 197 -9.44 11.04 5.20
C GLN A 197 -9.33 12.54 4.96
N GLU A 198 -9.62 13.35 5.97
CA GLU A 198 -9.47 14.79 5.85
C GLU A 198 -8.00 15.22 5.73
N HIS A 199 -7.08 14.57 6.44
CA HIS A 199 -5.64 14.78 6.21
C HIS A 199 -5.21 14.42 4.77
N VAL A 200 -5.76 13.35 4.22
CA VAL A 200 -5.53 12.96 2.82
C VAL A 200 -6.08 14.01 1.87
N ASN A 201 -7.30 14.48 2.09
CA ASN A 201 -7.95 15.50 1.26
C ASN A 201 -7.18 16.84 1.25
N GLN A 202 -6.49 17.16 2.34
CA GLN A 202 -5.64 18.36 2.45
C GLN A 202 -4.20 18.15 1.96
N GLY A 203 -3.83 16.94 1.48
CA GLY A 203 -2.47 16.63 1.03
C GLY A 203 -1.43 16.54 2.15
N LEU A 204 -1.84 16.49 3.41
CA LEU A 204 -0.97 16.33 4.58
C LEU A 204 -0.59 14.88 4.81
N LEU A 205 -1.37 13.95 4.31
CA LEU A 205 -1.18 12.52 4.36
C LEU A 205 -1.46 11.93 2.97
N ARG A 206 -0.63 10.97 2.55
CA ARG A 206 -0.84 10.26 1.29
C ARG A 206 -1.89 9.17 1.40
N ALA A 207 -1.84 8.41 2.47
CA ALA A 207 -2.79 7.35 2.78
C ALA A 207 -2.69 6.94 4.26
N TRP A 208 -3.77 6.35 4.75
CA TRP A 208 -3.82 5.68 6.04
C TRP A 208 -4.47 4.31 5.88
N ALA A 209 -4.02 3.33 6.69
CA ALA A 209 -4.66 2.03 6.80
C ALA A 209 -4.59 1.51 8.24
N ALA A 210 -5.64 0.80 8.65
CA ALA A 210 -5.68 0.01 9.88
C ALA A 210 -5.66 -1.47 9.52
N LEU A 211 -4.76 -2.23 10.14
CA LEU A 211 -4.54 -3.64 9.93
C LEU A 211 -4.78 -4.42 11.20
N GLY A 212 -5.46 -5.58 11.10
CA GLY A 212 -5.55 -6.57 12.16
C GLY A 212 -4.63 -7.74 11.87
N VAL A 213 -3.63 -7.98 12.72
CA VAL A 213 -2.67 -9.08 12.56
C VAL A 213 -3.38 -10.41 12.78
N ARG A 214 -3.35 -11.30 11.78
CA ARG A 214 -3.92 -12.64 11.85
C ARG A 214 -2.90 -13.67 12.31
N PHE A 215 -1.71 -13.61 11.71
CA PHE A 215 -0.62 -14.53 12.00
C PHE A 215 0.70 -13.77 12.20
N PRO A 216 1.47 -14.13 13.24
CA PRO A 216 1.13 -15.09 14.30
C PRO A 216 -0.05 -14.59 15.16
N GLY A 217 -0.88 -15.54 15.62
CA GLY A 217 -1.99 -15.30 16.57
C GLY A 217 -1.54 -15.54 18.01
N GLY A 218 -2.49 -15.37 18.97
CA GLY A 218 -2.28 -15.66 20.37
C GLY A 218 -2.45 -14.44 21.27
N SER A 219 -2.75 -14.68 22.56
CA SER A 219 -2.96 -13.64 23.57
C SER A 219 -1.66 -12.97 24.00
N GLU A 220 -0.54 -13.69 23.94
CA GLU A 220 0.77 -13.24 24.42
C GLU A 220 1.54 -12.37 23.43
N ARG A 221 0.97 -12.10 22.23
CA ARG A 221 1.62 -11.23 21.25
C ARG A 221 1.76 -9.79 21.76
N GLU A 222 2.84 -9.14 21.38
CA GLU A 222 3.14 -7.75 21.77
C GLU A 222 2.04 -6.78 21.33
N TYR A 223 1.47 -6.99 20.13
CA TYR A 223 0.40 -6.18 19.54
C TYR A 223 -0.52 -7.04 18.67
N GLY A 224 -1.71 -6.53 18.39
CA GLY A 224 -2.69 -7.19 17.51
C GLY A 224 -3.15 -6.38 16.33
N PHE A 225 -2.80 -5.08 16.32
CA PHE A 225 -3.18 -4.17 15.25
C PHE A 225 -1.98 -3.29 14.87
N ILE A 226 -1.99 -2.82 13.63
CA ILE A 226 -0.99 -1.90 13.10
C ILE A 226 -1.74 -0.80 12.35
N THR A 227 -1.44 0.46 12.64
CA THR A 227 -1.86 1.56 11.77
C THR A 227 -0.68 2.04 10.96
N ILE A 228 -0.90 2.28 9.66
CA ILE A 228 0.11 2.76 8.72
C ILE A 228 -0.31 4.11 8.20
N GLN A 229 0.55 5.11 8.30
CA GLN A 229 0.39 6.42 7.72
C GLN A 229 1.51 6.65 6.71
N LEU A 230 1.17 7.07 5.48
CA LEU A 230 2.10 7.35 4.40
C LEU A 230 2.23 8.86 4.18
N TYR A 231 3.46 9.38 4.10
CA TYR A 231 3.76 10.79 3.97
C TYR A 231 4.73 11.09 2.82
N ASP A 232 4.56 12.25 2.18
CA ASP A 232 5.49 12.75 1.17
C ASP A 232 6.62 13.58 1.77
N LYS A 233 6.34 14.25 2.89
CA LYS A 233 7.24 15.16 3.58
C LYS A 233 7.44 14.73 5.03
N PHE A 234 8.67 14.85 5.50
CA PHE A 234 9.04 14.47 6.87
C PHE A 234 8.35 15.36 7.92
N GLU A 235 8.22 16.65 7.65
CA GLU A 235 7.55 17.61 8.54
C GLU A 235 6.09 17.27 8.83
N HIS A 236 5.40 16.57 7.93
CA HIS A 236 4.00 16.18 8.15
C HIS A 236 3.84 15.10 9.24
N LEU A 237 4.94 14.46 9.67
CA LEU A 237 4.92 13.50 10.80
C LEU A 237 4.60 14.17 12.14
N GLU A 238 4.86 15.48 12.28
CA GLU A 238 4.51 16.26 13.49
C GLU A 238 3.00 16.50 13.64
N ARG A 239 2.23 16.40 12.54
CA ARG A 239 0.77 16.59 12.51
C ARG A 239 0.33 17.97 13.03
N PRO A 240 0.84 19.06 12.50
CA PRO A 240 0.58 20.41 13.01
C PRO A 240 -0.90 20.81 12.92
N SER A 241 -1.68 20.16 12.04
CA SER A 241 -3.09 20.47 11.79
C SER A 241 -4.06 19.50 12.49
N ALA A 242 -3.62 18.68 13.45
CA ALA A 242 -4.46 17.64 14.04
C ALA A 242 -5.70 18.21 14.75
N ALA A 243 -5.56 19.22 15.60
CA ALA A 243 -6.68 19.81 16.36
C ALA A 243 -7.72 20.52 15.46
N PRO A 244 -7.34 21.41 14.52
CA PRO A 244 -8.30 22.00 13.58
C PRO A 244 -9.04 20.97 12.74
N ILE A 245 -8.35 19.95 12.23
CA ILE A 245 -8.96 18.90 11.44
C ILE A 245 -9.94 18.08 12.29
N TRP A 246 -9.56 17.75 13.54
CA TRP A 246 -10.45 17.06 14.45
C TRP A 246 -11.76 17.81 14.66
N THR A 247 -11.70 19.09 15.01
CA THR A 247 -12.88 19.92 15.22
C THR A 247 -13.76 20.03 13.97
N LYS A 248 -13.15 20.11 12.79
CA LYS A 248 -13.87 20.14 11.51
C LYS A 248 -14.65 18.85 11.28
N VAL A 249 -14.04 17.70 11.50
CA VAL A 249 -14.62 16.38 11.20
C VAL A 249 -15.58 15.91 12.30
N HIS A 250 -15.28 16.27 13.54
CA HIS A 250 -16.03 15.85 14.74
C HIS A 250 -16.41 17.04 15.63
N PRO A 251 -17.29 17.94 15.18
CA PRO A 251 -17.58 19.20 15.91
C PRO A 251 -18.20 18.99 17.29
N THR A 252 -18.80 17.81 17.54
CA THR A 252 -19.46 17.50 18.82
C THR A 252 -18.68 16.51 19.70
N VAL A 253 -17.49 16.03 19.23
CA VAL A 253 -16.69 15.04 19.94
C VAL A 253 -15.37 15.67 20.36
N LYS A 254 -15.14 15.79 21.66
CA LYS A 254 -13.85 16.25 22.18
C LYS A 254 -12.78 15.19 21.95
N SER A 255 -11.64 15.61 21.42
CA SER A 255 -10.51 14.72 21.17
C SER A 255 -9.99 14.05 22.42
N GLU A 256 -10.03 14.76 23.56
CA GLU A 256 -9.59 14.27 24.87
C GLU A 256 -10.46 13.11 25.35
N ASP A 257 -11.79 13.20 25.19
CA ASP A 257 -12.73 12.14 25.61
C ASP A 257 -12.51 10.86 24.79
N LEU A 258 -12.30 10.98 23.46
CA LEU A 258 -11.97 9.83 22.64
C LEU A 258 -10.59 9.27 22.98
N THR A 259 -9.60 10.12 23.23
CA THR A 259 -8.26 9.68 23.64
C THR A 259 -8.32 8.89 24.94
N ALA A 260 -9.07 9.36 25.94
CA ALA A 260 -9.28 8.63 27.18
C ALA A 260 -9.97 7.27 26.95
N GLN A 261 -11.02 7.24 26.09
CA GLN A 261 -11.71 6.00 25.72
C GLN A 261 -10.78 5.01 25.01
N MET A 262 -9.95 5.50 24.07
CA MET A 262 -9.01 4.66 23.35
C MET A 262 -7.89 4.12 24.27
N ASN A 263 -7.38 4.96 25.17
CA ASN A 263 -6.36 4.54 26.15
C ASN A 263 -6.87 3.50 27.14
N ALA A 264 -8.19 3.48 27.41
CA ALA A 264 -8.83 2.46 28.25
C ALA A 264 -8.89 1.08 27.57
N ILE A 265 -8.81 1.00 26.24
CA ILE A 265 -8.95 -0.25 25.49
C ILE A 265 -7.72 -0.63 24.68
N SER A 266 -6.77 0.30 24.48
CA SER A 266 -5.57 0.04 23.68
C SER A 266 -4.41 0.92 24.10
N ARG A 267 -3.19 0.44 23.80
CA ARG A 267 -1.97 1.23 23.95
C ARG A 267 -1.07 1.06 22.72
N THR A 268 -0.25 2.05 22.44
CA THR A 268 0.80 1.91 21.44
C THR A 268 1.96 1.14 22.08
N ALA A 269 2.22 -0.07 21.59
CA ALA A 269 3.36 -0.87 22.03
C ALA A 269 4.68 -0.25 21.53
N ARG A 270 4.68 0.18 20.26
CA ARG A 270 5.79 0.93 19.65
C ARG A 270 5.33 1.73 18.44
N SER A 271 6.14 2.70 18.07
CA SER A 271 5.99 3.47 16.82
C SER A 271 7.30 3.45 16.04
N GLU A 272 7.21 3.34 14.72
CA GLU A 272 8.37 3.34 13.84
C GLU A 272 8.14 4.34 12.71
N VAL A 273 9.22 4.97 12.28
CA VAL A 273 9.26 5.78 11.05
C VAL A 273 10.17 5.09 10.07
N LEU A 274 9.68 4.91 8.85
CA LEU A 274 10.38 4.23 7.78
C LEU A 274 10.54 5.15 6.57
N THR A 275 11.58 4.90 5.78
CA THR A 275 11.79 5.55 4.48
C THR A 275 11.65 4.52 3.36
N LEU A 276 11.04 4.93 2.25
CA LEU A 276 10.85 4.04 1.10
C LEU A 276 12.20 3.77 0.42
N ILE A 277 12.48 2.49 0.17
CA ILE A 277 13.67 2.03 -0.57
C ILE A 277 13.29 1.68 -2.01
N ASP A 278 12.21 0.90 -2.18
CA ASP A 278 11.75 0.46 -3.51
C ASP A 278 10.26 0.10 -3.47
N ARG A 279 9.60 0.12 -4.63
CA ARG A 279 8.19 -0.27 -4.76
C ARG A 279 7.85 -0.81 -6.14
N VAL A 280 6.80 -1.63 -6.20
CA VAL A 280 6.16 -2.13 -7.43
C VAL A 280 4.64 -2.06 -7.26
N GLN A 281 3.96 -1.51 -8.28
CA GLN A 281 2.50 -1.38 -8.34
C GLN A 281 1.99 -1.81 -9.72
#